data_0271eae98de5c3d912a18c63b4219d03
#
_entry.id   0271eae98de5c3d912a18c63b4219d03
#
_cell.length_a   1.000
_cell.length_b   1.000
_cell.length_c   1.000
_cell.angle_alpha   90.00
_cell.angle_beta   90.00
_cell.angle_gamma   90.00
#
_symmetry.space_group_name_H-M   'P 1'
#
loop_
_entity.id
_entity.type
_entity.pdbx_description
1 polymer ?
#
loop_
_entity_poly.entity_id
_entity_poly.type
_entity_poly.pdbx_seq_one_letter_code
_entity_poly.pdbx_strand_id
1 'polypeptide(L)'
;MKNFLPRNIFEEEHNMFREACADFVKAEVAPNVDRWHEQGYCDREMFQKAGQQGLLGMMAPEEFGGGGMENDYRFNAVLTEELAKADSGSVIVGIQTINDLVIPYLQRFGNDDQKERFLKPLCAGEKIAALAMTEPGAGADLAGIRTFAKKDENGDYIVNGSKTFISNGVQADFTLLVVVTNPEKGRAGVSMLIVEDGMEGYTKTGPLKKVGLKSQDTAELSFEDTRVPKENLLGEEGAAFGYLRTNLAQERLSIAVGSIAT
;
A
#
# COMPACT_ATOMS: atom_id res chain seq x y z
N MET A 1 -7.60 23.51 18.20
CA MET A 1 -6.80 24.72 17.87
C MET A 1 -7.58 25.56 16.87
N LYS A 2 -7.73 26.88 17.09
CA LYS A 2 -8.30 27.75 16.05
C LYS A 2 -7.30 27.80 14.90
N ASN A 3 -7.74 27.46 13.68
CA ASN A 3 -6.90 27.58 12.48
C ASN A 3 -6.41 29.02 12.35
N PHE A 4 -5.14 29.26 12.54
CA PHE A 4 -4.50 30.57 12.43
C PHE A 4 -4.50 31.11 10.98
N LEU A 5 -4.57 30.19 10.02
CA LEU A 5 -4.65 30.49 8.59
C LEU A 5 -5.86 29.78 7.99
N PRO A 6 -6.79 30.48 7.35
CA PRO A 6 -7.90 29.85 6.65
C PRO A 6 -7.34 29.01 5.48
N ARG A 7 -7.75 27.76 5.40
CA ARG A 7 -7.41 26.86 4.29
C ARG A 7 -8.57 26.87 3.29
N ASN A 8 -8.36 27.44 2.13
CA ASN A 8 -9.36 27.57 1.06
C ASN A 8 -9.24 26.49 -0.01
N ILE A 9 -8.45 25.46 0.27
CA ILE A 9 -8.26 24.34 -0.67
C ILE A 9 -9.37 23.30 -0.58
N PHE A 10 -10.14 23.28 0.51
CA PHE A 10 -11.23 22.34 0.72
C PHE A 10 -12.58 22.99 0.37
N GLU A 11 -13.36 22.26 -0.42
CA GLU A 11 -14.71 22.64 -0.84
C GLU A 11 -15.77 21.97 0.05
N GLU A 12 -17.05 22.20 -0.21
CA GLU A 12 -18.15 21.67 0.61
C GLU A 12 -18.13 20.13 0.67
N GLU A 13 -17.89 19.48 -0.45
CA GLU A 13 -17.79 18.01 -0.54
C GLU A 13 -16.68 17.44 0.33
N HIS A 14 -15.51 18.10 0.39
CA HIS A 14 -14.41 17.69 1.28
C HIS A 14 -14.76 17.85 2.76
N ASN A 15 -15.56 18.88 3.09
CA ASN A 15 -16.00 19.10 4.46
C ASN A 15 -17.06 18.05 4.86
N MET A 16 -17.98 17.69 3.98
CA MET A 16 -18.92 16.58 4.21
C MET A 16 -18.18 15.25 4.37
N PHE A 17 -17.18 14.98 3.52
CA PHE A 17 -16.33 13.81 3.65
C PHE A 17 -15.55 13.78 4.96
N ARG A 18 -15.09 14.94 5.43
CA ARG A 18 -14.42 15.09 6.73
C ARG A 18 -15.32 14.66 7.91
N GLU A 19 -16.60 14.98 7.88
CA GLU A 19 -17.57 14.55 8.91
C GLU A 19 -17.68 13.02 8.91
N ALA A 20 -17.82 12.40 7.74
CA ALA A 20 -17.86 10.94 7.63
C ALA A 20 -16.55 10.28 8.13
N CYS A 21 -15.39 10.84 7.80
CA CYS A 21 -14.11 10.37 8.32
C CYS A 21 -14.03 10.50 9.86
N ALA A 22 -14.49 11.62 10.41
CA ALA A 22 -14.47 11.84 11.85
C ALA A 22 -15.36 10.84 12.60
N ASP A 23 -16.54 10.53 12.06
CA ASP A 23 -17.44 9.51 12.62
C ASP A 23 -16.82 8.12 12.58
N PHE A 24 -16.20 7.74 11.46
CA PHE A 24 -15.46 6.49 11.34
C PHE A 24 -14.33 6.40 12.37
N VAL A 25 -13.51 7.43 12.47
CA VAL A 25 -12.38 7.46 13.42
C VAL A 25 -12.87 7.33 14.85
N LYS A 26 -13.93 8.02 15.22
CA LYS A 26 -14.52 7.96 16.55
C LYS A 26 -15.11 6.58 16.88
N ALA A 27 -15.74 5.93 15.91
CA ALA A 27 -16.41 4.65 16.12
C ALA A 27 -15.45 3.45 16.05
N GLU A 28 -14.55 3.46 15.08
CA GLU A 28 -13.81 2.25 14.69
C GLU A 28 -12.30 2.33 15.02
N VAL A 29 -11.72 3.53 15.10
CA VAL A 29 -10.28 3.69 15.32
C VAL A 29 -9.97 4.03 16.77
N ALA A 30 -10.46 5.14 17.27
CA ALA A 30 -10.09 5.67 18.58
C ALA A 30 -10.27 4.67 19.75
N PRO A 31 -11.35 3.86 19.81
CA PRO A 31 -11.53 2.89 20.89
C PRO A 31 -10.55 1.71 20.86
N ASN A 32 -9.85 1.49 19.74
CA ASN A 32 -9.03 0.32 19.50
C ASN A 32 -7.52 0.60 19.51
N VAL A 33 -7.08 1.86 19.49
CA VAL A 33 -5.68 2.25 19.33
C VAL A 33 -4.76 1.58 20.36
N ASP A 34 -5.11 1.65 21.64
CA ASP A 34 -4.29 1.06 22.70
C ASP A 34 -4.17 -0.46 22.56
N ARG A 35 -5.28 -1.14 22.29
CA ARG A 35 -5.30 -2.59 22.08
C ARG A 35 -4.45 -2.98 20.86
N TRP A 36 -4.54 -2.23 19.76
CA TRP A 36 -3.71 -2.48 18.58
C TRP A 36 -2.23 -2.23 18.84
N HIS A 37 -1.89 -1.24 19.65
CA HIS A 37 -0.50 -1.00 20.08
C HIS A 37 0.07 -2.18 20.87
N GLU A 38 -0.74 -2.84 21.70
CA GLU A 38 -0.33 -4.03 22.46
C GLU A 38 -0.17 -5.26 21.57
N GLN A 39 -1.08 -5.48 20.62
CA GLN A 39 -1.04 -6.65 19.73
C GLN A 39 -0.05 -6.49 18.56
N GLY A 40 0.35 -5.27 18.20
CA GLY A 40 1.33 -4.99 17.15
C GLY A 40 0.78 -4.81 15.74
N TYR A 41 -0.53 -4.83 15.55
CA TYR A 41 -1.21 -4.62 14.27
C TYR A 41 -2.65 -4.12 14.46
N CYS A 42 -3.21 -3.47 13.43
CA CYS A 42 -4.63 -3.12 13.37
C CYS A 42 -5.45 -4.33 12.94
N ASP A 43 -6.66 -4.47 13.44
CA ASP A 43 -7.55 -5.55 13.01
C ASP A 43 -7.92 -5.42 11.53
N ARG A 44 -8.03 -6.55 10.84
CA ARG A 44 -8.51 -6.59 9.44
C ARG A 44 -9.92 -6.02 9.30
N GLU A 45 -10.77 -6.19 10.31
CA GLU A 45 -12.12 -5.65 10.34
C GLU A 45 -12.15 -4.10 10.17
N MET A 46 -11.15 -3.40 10.68
CA MET A 46 -11.02 -1.95 10.49
C MET A 46 -10.89 -1.60 8.99
N PHE A 47 -10.07 -2.35 8.24
CA PHE A 47 -9.95 -2.15 6.79
C PHE A 47 -11.24 -2.47 6.04
N GLN A 48 -11.96 -3.54 6.44
CA GLN A 48 -13.26 -3.89 5.86
C GLN A 48 -14.28 -2.77 6.08
N LYS A 49 -14.38 -2.24 7.30
CA LYS A 49 -15.25 -1.12 7.61
C LYS A 49 -14.86 0.17 6.86
N ALA A 50 -13.57 0.42 6.73
CA ALA A 50 -13.06 1.54 5.94
C ALA A 50 -13.48 1.42 4.46
N GLY A 51 -13.35 0.23 3.86
CA GLY A 51 -13.80 -0.03 2.49
C GLY A 51 -15.32 0.13 2.33
N GLN A 52 -16.12 -0.42 3.25
CA GLN A 52 -17.59 -0.29 3.25
C GLN A 52 -18.06 1.16 3.34
N GLN A 53 -17.28 2.04 3.95
CA GLN A 53 -17.56 3.47 4.04
C GLN A 53 -16.92 4.29 2.92
N GLY A 54 -16.31 3.66 1.92
CA GLY A 54 -15.66 4.35 0.81
C GLY A 54 -14.38 5.12 1.16
N LEU A 55 -13.73 4.75 2.28
CA LEU A 55 -12.46 5.36 2.73
C LEU A 55 -11.23 4.68 2.11
N LEU A 56 -11.43 3.57 1.39
CA LEU A 56 -10.40 2.93 0.57
C LEU A 56 -10.75 3.09 -0.90
N GLY A 57 -9.73 3.32 -1.72
CA GLY A 57 -9.89 3.45 -3.16
C GLY A 57 -10.62 4.71 -3.62
N MET A 58 -10.60 5.80 -2.86
CA MET A 58 -11.30 7.05 -3.21
C MET A 58 -10.95 7.56 -4.61
N MET A 59 -9.69 7.40 -5.03
CA MET A 59 -9.20 7.81 -6.35
C MET A 59 -9.30 6.70 -7.41
N ALA A 60 -9.72 5.49 -7.06
CA ALA A 60 -9.89 4.39 -8.00
C ALA A 60 -11.21 4.53 -8.78
N PRO A 61 -11.31 3.96 -10.00
CA PRO A 61 -12.53 4.01 -10.81
C PRO A 61 -13.71 3.33 -10.12
N GLU A 62 -14.91 3.89 -10.28
CA GLU A 62 -16.16 3.35 -9.72
C GLU A 62 -16.45 1.93 -10.18
N GLU A 63 -16.13 1.58 -11.43
CA GLU A 63 -16.32 0.24 -12.00
C GLU A 63 -15.58 -0.86 -11.23
N PHE A 64 -14.49 -0.50 -10.51
CA PHE A 64 -13.74 -1.39 -9.61
C PHE A 64 -14.01 -1.11 -8.12
N GLY A 65 -15.13 -0.48 -7.80
CA GLY A 65 -15.55 -0.21 -6.43
C GLY A 65 -14.85 0.99 -5.77
N GLY A 66 -14.16 1.82 -6.54
CA GLY A 66 -13.55 3.05 -6.06
C GLY A 66 -14.53 4.22 -6.00
N GLY A 67 -14.04 5.35 -5.50
CA GLY A 67 -14.82 6.57 -5.35
C GLY A 67 -14.90 7.45 -6.60
N GLY A 68 -14.17 7.14 -7.67
CA GLY A 68 -14.14 7.92 -8.91
C GLY A 68 -13.50 9.33 -8.78
N MET A 69 -12.87 9.64 -7.64
CA MET A 69 -12.32 10.96 -7.36
C MET A 69 -10.90 11.11 -7.95
N GLU A 70 -10.74 10.77 -9.23
CA GLU A 70 -9.45 10.80 -9.89
C GLU A 70 -8.81 12.19 -9.83
N ASN A 71 -7.52 12.22 -9.49
CA ASN A 71 -6.69 13.42 -9.40
C ASN A 71 -7.08 14.42 -8.29
N ASP A 72 -7.94 14.05 -7.35
CA ASP A 72 -8.22 14.88 -6.19
C ASP A 72 -7.66 14.29 -4.90
N TYR A 73 -6.38 14.55 -4.64
CA TYR A 73 -5.70 14.08 -3.44
C TYR A 73 -6.24 14.70 -2.13
N ARG A 74 -7.09 15.73 -2.20
CA ARG A 74 -7.66 16.40 -1.02
C ARG A 74 -8.48 15.45 -0.15
N PHE A 75 -9.13 14.45 -0.74
CA PHE A 75 -9.85 13.40 0.00
C PHE A 75 -8.90 12.55 0.85
N ASN A 76 -7.77 12.11 0.30
CA ASN A 76 -6.74 11.37 1.06
C ASN A 76 -6.16 12.23 2.18
N ALA A 77 -5.95 13.53 1.94
CA ALA A 77 -5.47 14.46 2.94
C ALA A 77 -6.48 14.63 4.09
N VAL A 78 -7.78 14.78 3.77
CA VAL A 78 -8.86 14.87 4.78
C VAL A 78 -8.90 13.63 5.66
N LEU A 79 -8.88 12.44 5.06
CA LEU A 79 -8.86 11.18 5.82
C LEU A 79 -7.65 11.09 6.74
N THR A 80 -6.46 11.43 6.24
CA THR A 80 -5.22 11.45 7.02
C THR A 80 -5.31 12.41 8.21
N GLU A 81 -5.84 13.62 8.01
CA GLU A 81 -6.03 14.61 9.08
C GLU A 81 -7.00 14.12 10.16
N GLU A 82 -8.09 13.46 9.79
CA GLU A 82 -9.04 12.93 10.77
C GLU A 82 -8.46 11.75 11.56
N LEU A 83 -7.76 10.83 10.88
CA LEU A 83 -7.05 9.72 11.53
C LEU A 83 -6.01 10.22 12.55
N ALA A 84 -5.29 11.30 12.24
CA ALA A 84 -4.27 11.86 13.12
C ALA A 84 -4.85 12.33 14.47
N LYS A 85 -6.11 12.76 14.51
CA LYS A 85 -6.77 13.20 15.75
C LYS A 85 -6.94 12.09 16.80
N ALA A 86 -6.87 10.83 16.40
CA ALA A 86 -6.97 9.68 17.30
C ALA A 86 -5.59 9.13 17.72
N ASP A 87 -4.51 9.88 17.50
CA ASP A 87 -3.11 9.40 17.74
C ASP A 87 -2.82 8.06 17.05
N SER A 88 -3.38 7.89 15.86
CA SER A 88 -3.39 6.63 15.12
C SER A 88 -2.41 6.59 13.95
N GLY A 89 -1.19 7.07 14.12
CA GLY A 89 -0.17 7.10 13.07
C GLY A 89 0.05 5.76 12.37
N SER A 90 -0.12 4.65 13.09
CA SER A 90 -0.06 3.30 12.51
C SER A 90 -1.19 3.03 11.51
N VAL A 91 -2.42 3.46 11.83
CA VAL A 91 -3.59 3.32 10.95
C VAL A 91 -3.40 4.19 9.71
N ILE A 92 -2.88 5.41 9.88
CA ILE A 92 -2.54 6.31 8.76
C ILE A 92 -1.64 5.57 7.77
N VAL A 93 -0.51 5.03 8.23
CA VAL A 93 0.44 4.33 7.35
C VAL A 93 -0.20 3.09 6.70
N GLY A 94 -1.02 2.33 7.44
CA GLY A 94 -1.73 1.16 6.91
C GLY A 94 -2.66 1.51 5.75
N ILE A 95 -3.49 2.54 5.93
CA ILE A 95 -4.43 3.02 4.91
C ILE A 95 -3.70 3.70 3.75
N GLN A 96 -2.68 4.53 4.03
CA GLN A 96 -1.87 5.18 2.98
C GLN A 96 -1.13 4.16 2.12
N THR A 97 -0.64 3.06 2.69
CA THR A 97 -0.05 1.97 1.91
C THR A 97 -1.02 1.43 0.87
N ILE A 98 -2.30 1.32 1.21
CA ILE A 98 -3.35 0.89 0.28
C ILE A 98 -3.69 2.01 -0.71
N ASN A 99 -4.14 3.17 -0.22
CA ASN A 99 -4.71 4.24 -1.03
C ASN A 99 -3.68 4.97 -1.89
N ASP A 100 -2.49 5.23 -1.34
CA ASP A 100 -1.52 6.13 -1.97
C ASP A 100 -0.39 5.37 -2.68
N LEU A 101 -0.14 4.10 -2.28
CA LEU A 101 0.91 3.29 -2.87
C LEU A 101 0.33 2.20 -3.79
N VAL A 102 -0.41 1.22 -3.26
CA VAL A 102 -0.77 0.01 -4.01
C VAL A 102 -1.85 0.29 -5.07
N ILE A 103 -2.94 0.96 -4.70
CA ILE A 103 -4.06 1.27 -5.60
C ILE A 103 -3.59 2.02 -6.86
N PRO A 104 -2.76 3.08 -6.79
CA PRO A 104 -2.30 3.78 -7.97
C PRO A 104 -1.52 2.92 -8.97
N TYR A 105 -0.76 1.93 -8.50
CA TYR A 105 -0.06 1.00 -9.40
C TYR A 105 -1.04 0.06 -10.11
N LEU A 106 -1.98 -0.53 -9.37
CA LEU A 106 -3.00 -1.42 -9.94
C LEU A 106 -3.91 -0.68 -10.92
N GLN A 107 -4.35 0.52 -10.58
CA GLN A 107 -5.21 1.35 -11.42
C GLN A 107 -4.55 1.69 -12.75
N ARG A 108 -3.28 2.12 -12.71
CA ARG A 108 -2.56 2.63 -13.89
C ARG A 108 -1.97 1.54 -14.77
N PHE A 109 -1.51 0.44 -14.18
CA PHE A 109 -0.69 -0.57 -14.88
C PHE A 109 -1.31 -1.96 -14.86
N GLY A 110 -2.33 -2.21 -14.04
CA GLY A 110 -3.06 -3.46 -14.02
C GLY A 110 -3.95 -3.62 -15.24
N ASN A 111 -4.03 -4.85 -15.77
CA ASN A 111 -5.06 -5.22 -16.73
C ASN A 111 -6.41 -5.45 -16.03
N ASP A 112 -7.48 -5.64 -16.78
CA ASP A 112 -8.84 -5.76 -16.22
C ASP A 112 -8.99 -6.97 -15.30
N ASP A 113 -8.36 -8.13 -15.61
CA ASP A 113 -8.34 -9.31 -14.74
C ASP A 113 -7.65 -8.98 -13.40
N GLN A 114 -6.50 -8.33 -13.45
CA GLN A 114 -5.77 -7.92 -12.24
C GLN A 114 -6.56 -6.90 -11.41
N LYS A 115 -7.27 -5.97 -12.05
CA LYS A 115 -8.12 -5.01 -11.34
C LYS A 115 -9.30 -5.70 -10.66
N GLU A 116 -9.96 -6.65 -11.32
CA GLU A 116 -11.04 -7.44 -10.69
C GLU A 116 -10.53 -8.29 -9.53
N ARG A 117 -9.38 -8.94 -9.67
CA ARG A 117 -8.81 -9.83 -8.64
C ARG A 117 -8.20 -9.10 -7.45
N PHE A 118 -7.64 -7.91 -7.66
CA PHE A 118 -6.81 -7.22 -6.67
C PHE A 118 -7.33 -5.82 -6.31
N LEU A 119 -7.64 -4.97 -7.30
CA LEU A 119 -8.06 -3.59 -7.02
C LEU A 119 -9.45 -3.54 -6.38
N LYS A 120 -10.41 -4.24 -6.94
CA LYS A 120 -11.80 -4.24 -6.45
C LYS A 120 -11.94 -4.74 -5.01
N PRO A 121 -11.39 -5.91 -4.61
CA PRO A 121 -11.44 -6.34 -3.21
C PRO A 121 -10.59 -5.46 -2.28
N LEU A 122 -9.59 -4.75 -2.80
CA LEU A 122 -8.81 -3.79 -2.02
C LEU A 122 -9.63 -2.54 -1.70
N CYS A 123 -10.38 -2.00 -2.67
CA CYS A 123 -11.31 -0.89 -2.46
C CYS A 123 -12.43 -1.26 -1.47
N ALA A 124 -12.92 -2.50 -1.52
CA ALA A 124 -13.92 -3.02 -0.58
C ALA A 124 -13.36 -3.32 0.83
N GLY A 125 -12.02 -3.24 1.04
CA GLY A 125 -11.37 -3.59 2.30
C GLY A 125 -11.36 -5.09 2.60
N GLU A 126 -11.70 -5.93 1.64
CA GLU A 126 -11.70 -7.40 1.75
C GLU A 126 -10.26 -7.96 1.71
N LYS A 127 -9.38 -7.29 0.97
CA LYS A 127 -7.95 -7.60 0.90
C LYS A 127 -7.11 -6.46 1.47
N ILE A 128 -5.97 -6.82 2.03
CA ILE A 128 -4.90 -5.92 2.45
C ILE A 128 -3.72 -6.15 1.53
N ALA A 129 -3.00 -5.10 1.18
CA ALA A 129 -1.84 -5.22 0.30
C ALA A 129 -0.63 -4.45 0.82
N ALA A 130 0.54 -4.88 0.34
CA ALA A 130 1.82 -4.28 0.62
C ALA A 130 2.57 -3.92 -0.67
N LEU A 131 3.51 -2.97 -0.56
CA LEU A 131 4.48 -2.67 -1.62
C LEU A 131 5.89 -3.00 -1.11
N ALA A 132 6.56 -3.94 -1.76
CA ALA A 132 7.84 -4.47 -1.34
C ALA A 132 8.97 -4.00 -2.26
N MET A 133 9.66 -2.93 -1.86
CA MET A 133 10.81 -2.35 -2.57
C MET A 133 12.11 -2.56 -1.81
N THR A 134 12.15 -2.14 -0.54
CA THR A 134 13.34 -2.07 0.32
C THR A 134 13.91 -3.45 0.62
N GLU A 135 15.24 -3.57 0.57
CA GLU A 135 16.00 -4.76 0.94
C GLU A 135 16.99 -4.44 2.05
N PRO A 136 17.52 -5.44 2.78
CA PRO A 136 18.57 -5.18 3.79
C PRO A 136 19.78 -4.41 3.25
N GLY A 137 20.11 -4.55 1.97
CA GLY A 137 21.23 -3.89 1.30
C GLY A 137 20.84 -2.71 0.40
N ALA A 138 19.56 -2.40 0.23
CA ALA A 138 19.08 -1.38 -0.72
C ALA A 138 17.84 -0.66 -0.20
N GLY A 139 18.00 0.59 0.21
CA GLY A 139 16.92 1.49 0.64
C GLY A 139 16.75 2.64 -0.35
N ALA A 140 17.40 3.77 -0.08
CA ALA A 140 17.34 4.95 -0.95
C ALA A 140 17.86 4.69 -2.37
N ASP A 141 18.86 3.83 -2.52
CA ASP A 141 19.33 3.36 -3.82
C ASP A 141 18.57 2.09 -4.26
N LEU A 142 17.40 2.29 -4.85
CA LEU A 142 16.60 1.21 -5.43
C LEU A 142 17.26 0.51 -6.62
N ALA A 143 18.27 1.10 -7.23
CA ALA A 143 19.03 0.44 -8.30
C ALA A 143 19.93 -0.68 -7.76
N GLY A 144 20.18 -0.70 -6.46
CA GLY A 144 20.97 -1.70 -5.75
C GLY A 144 20.19 -2.94 -5.29
N ILE A 145 18.89 -3.08 -5.62
CA ILE A 145 18.09 -4.27 -5.25
C ILE A 145 18.66 -5.53 -5.87
N ARG A 146 18.56 -6.65 -5.14
CA ARG A 146 19.12 -7.96 -5.51
C ARG A 146 18.08 -9.07 -5.58
N THR A 147 16.88 -8.87 -5.03
CA THR A 147 15.76 -9.80 -5.24
C THR A 147 15.54 -9.95 -6.73
N PHE A 148 15.59 -11.18 -7.25
CA PHE A 148 15.52 -11.43 -8.67
C PHE A 148 14.45 -12.47 -9.01
N ALA A 149 14.00 -12.45 -10.26
CA ALA A 149 13.10 -13.44 -10.82
C ALA A 149 13.62 -13.94 -12.16
N LYS A 150 13.58 -15.26 -12.36
CA LYS A 150 13.89 -15.91 -13.64
C LYS A 150 12.65 -16.60 -14.17
N LYS A 151 12.41 -16.53 -15.48
CA LYS A 151 11.34 -17.30 -16.10
C LYS A 151 11.71 -18.78 -16.18
N ASP A 152 10.75 -19.60 -15.85
CA ASP A 152 10.82 -21.05 -16.14
C ASP A 152 10.38 -21.34 -17.58
N GLU A 153 10.30 -22.63 -17.94
CA GLU A 153 9.90 -23.12 -19.27
C GLU A 153 8.43 -22.79 -19.63
N ASN A 154 7.55 -22.51 -18.63
CA ASN A 154 6.16 -22.13 -18.81
C ASN A 154 5.99 -20.61 -18.91
N GLY A 155 7.06 -19.86 -18.63
CA GLY A 155 7.07 -18.40 -18.59
C GLY A 155 6.72 -17.80 -17.23
N ASP A 156 6.48 -18.64 -16.20
CA ASP A 156 6.27 -18.19 -14.82
C ASP A 156 7.59 -17.70 -14.21
N TYR A 157 7.48 -16.81 -13.23
CA TYR A 157 8.64 -16.23 -12.57
C TYR A 157 9.01 -17.02 -11.31
N ILE A 158 10.25 -17.48 -11.24
CA ILE A 158 10.83 -18.09 -10.03
C ILE A 158 11.62 -17.02 -9.30
N VAL A 159 11.10 -16.62 -8.14
CA VAL A 159 11.58 -15.47 -7.35
C VAL A 159 12.47 -15.95 -6.20
N ASN A 160 13.62 -15.27 -6.04
CA ASN A 160 14.54 -15.47 -4.92
C ASN A 160 15.03 -14.13 -4.38
N GLY A 161 15.09 -14.01 -3.04
CA GLY A 161 15.58 -12.83 -2.35
C GLY A 161 14.81 -12.50 -1.10
N SER A 162 14.97 -11.28 -0.61
CA SER A 162 14.30 -10.82 0.60
C SER A 162 14.00 -9.33 0.56
N LYS A 163 12.94 -8.94 1.26
CA LYS A 163 12.53 -7.54 1.45
C LYS A 163 12.39 -7.25 2.94
N THR A 164 12.68 -6.02 3.34
CA THR A 164 12.60 -5.61 4.75
C THR A 164 11.83 -4.31 4.93
N PHE A 165 11.31 -4.10 6.14
CA PHE A 165 10.49 -2.93 6.52
C PHE A 165 9.24 -2.74 5.69
N ILE A 166 8.57 -3.83 5.33
CA ILE A 166 7.38 -3.81 4.47
C ILE A 166 6.14 -3.54 5.30
N SER A 167 5.53 -2.37 5.10
CA SER A 167 4.27 -1.97 5.73
C SER A 167 3.10 -2.84 5.24
N ASN A 168 2.18 -3.19 6.15
CA ASN A 168 1.11 -4.16 5.95
C ASN A 168 1.60 -5.59 5.61
N GLY A 169 2.90 -5.85 5.70
CA GLY A 169 3.51 -7.05 5.16
C GLY A 169 3.07 -8.35 5.83
N VAL A 170 2.73 -8.34 7.14
CA VAL A 170 2.23 -9.53 7.84
C VAL A 170 0.82 -9.90 7.37
N GLN A 171 -0.06 -8.89 7.28
CA GLN A 171 -1.48 -9.09 6.98
C GLN A 171 -1.80 -9.07 5.48
N ALA A 172 -0.85 -8.70 4.62
CA ALA A 172 -1.08 -8.59 3.19
C ALA A 172 -1.57 -9.91 2.58
N ASP A 173 -2.69 -9.87 1.85
CA ASP A 173 -3.18 -10.97 1.01
C ASP A 173 -2.39 -11.07 -0.29
N PHE A 174 -1.80 -9.96 -0.72
CA PHE A 174 -0.84 -9.91 -1.83
C PHE A 174 0.14 -8.75 -1.66
N THR A 175 1.27 -8.87 -2.33
CA THR A 175 2.35 -7.88 -2.30
C THR A 175 2.74 -7.49 -3.71
N LEU A 176 2.80 -6.18 -3.99
CA LEU A 176 3.47 -5.67 -5.18
C LEU A 176 4.97 -5.75 -4.95
N LEU A 177 5.63 -6.69 -5.60
CA LEU A 177 7.05 -6.98 -5.42
C LEU A 177 7.89 -6.36 -6.54
N VAL A 178 8.81 -5.47 -6.17
CA VAL A 178 9.81 -4.91 -7.10
C VAL A 178 11.00 -5.87 -7.16
N VAL A 179 11.34 -6.35 -8.36
CA VAL A 179 12.28 -7.46 -8.57
C VAL A 179 13.09 -7.26 -9.84
N VAL A 180 14.34 -7.75 -9.85
CA VAL A 180 15.20 -7.74 -11.06
C VAL A 180 14.84 -8.94 -11.93
N THR A 181 14.37 -8.71 -13.16
CA THR A 181 14.13 -9.76 -14.17
C THR A 181 15.23 -9.84 -15.22
N ASN A 182 15.97 -8.73 -15.43
CA ASN A 182 17.10 -8.71 -16.34
C ASN A 182 18.22 -7.80 -15.81
N PRO A 183 19.26 -8.35 -15.14
CA PRO A 183 20.31 -7.54 -14.53
C PRO A 183 21.18 -6.78 -15.55
N GLU A 184 21.28 -7.27 -16.80
CA GLU A 184 22.11 -6.63 -17.84
C GLU A 184 21.52 -5.28 -18.29
N LYS A 185 20.20 -5.09 -18.13
CA LYS A 185 19.50 -3.86 -18.50
C LYS A 185 19.48 -2.80 -17.38
N GLY A 186 20.09 -3.06 -16.22
CA GLY A 186 20.09 -2.17 -15.08
C GLY A 186 18.66 -1.76 -14.69
N ARG A 187 18.36 -0.46 -14.63
CA ARG A 187 17.02 0.04 -14.26
C ARG A 187 15.89 -0.42 -15.19
N ALA A 188 16.19 -0.66 -16.46
CA ALA A 188 15.23 -1.18 -17.44
C ALA A 188 15.07 -2.72 -17.33
N GLY A 189 15.72 -3.35 -16.39
CA GLY A 189 15.57 -4.77 -16.07
C GLY A 189 14.82 -5.03 -14.76
N VAL A 190 14.15 -4.02 -14.21
CA VAL A 190 13.35 -4.13 -12.97
C VAL A 190 11.87 -4.21 -13.30
N SER A 191 11.20 -5.23 -12.77
CA SER A 191 9.78 -5.52 -12.99
C SER A 191 8.99 -5.46 -11.69
N MET A 192 7.67 -5.43 -11.78
CA MET A 192 6.76 -5.51 -10.64
C MET A 192 5.88 -6.75 -10.78
N LEU A 193 5.92 -7.61 -9.78
CA LEU A 193 5.12 -8.84 -9.73
C LEU A 193 4.09 -8.74 -8.61
N ILE A 194 2.91 -9.33 -8.80
CA ILE A 194 1.89 -9.51 -7.76
C ILE A 194 2.12 -10.89 -7.14
N VAL A 195 2.61 -10.91 -5.90
CA VAL A 195 2.84 -12.14 -5.14
C VAL A 195 1.72 -12.31 -4.13
N GLU A 196 0.95 -13.39 -4.27
CA GLU A 196 -0.19 -13.68 -3.39
C GLU A 196 0.28 -14.46 -2.15
N ASP A 197 -0.41 -14.23 -1.03
CA ASP A 197 -0.16 -14.97 0.20
C ASP A 197 -0.42 -16.47 0.00
N GLY A 198 0.38 -17.31 0.65
CA GLY A 198 0.28 -18.76 0.52
C GLY A 198 1.01 -19.36 -0.69
N MET A 199 1.65 -18.57 -1.55
CA MET A 199 2.55 -19.13 -2.58
C MET A 199 3.70 -19.88 -1.90
N GLU A 200 4.04 -21.08 -2.41
CA GLU A 200 5.16 -21.88 -1.89
C GLU A 200 6.48 -21.11 -1.97
N GLY A 201 7.28 -21.18 -0.92
CA GLY A 201 8.56 -20.47 -0.81
C GLY A 201 8.42 -18.98 -0.45
N TYR A 202 7.20 -18.42 -0.36
CA TYR A 202 6.97 -17.07 0.13
C TYR A 202 6.67 -17.09 1.64
N THR A 203 7.50 -16.42 2.42
CA THR A 203 7.34 -16.33 3.88
C THR A 203 7.36 -14.88 4.36
N LYS A 204 6.58 -14.61 5.41
CA LYS A 204 6.44 -13.32 6.06
C LYS A 204 6.85 -13.43 7.52
N THR A 205 7.73 -12.56 8.00
CA THR A 205 8.21 -12.55 9.39
C THR A 205 7.94 -11.18 10.01
N GLY A 206 7.25 -11.16 11.12
CA GLY A 206 6.89 -9.92 11.83
C GLY A 206 5.73 -10.13 12.80
N PRO A 207 5.11 -9.05 13.29
CA PRO A 207 5.54 -7.66 13.09
C PRO A 207 6.86 -7.34 13.76
N LEU A 208 7.67 -6.51 13.11
CA LEU A 208 8.93 -6.05 13.67
C LEU A 208 8.70 -5.14 14.89
N LYS A 209 9.55 -5.27 15.92
CA LYS A 209 9.51 -4.39 17.09
C LYS A 209 10.06 -3.00 16.72
N LYS A 210 9.27 -1.95 16.94
CA LYS A 210 9.59 -0.57 16.58
C LYS A 210 9.44 0.38 17.76
N VAL A 211 10.14 1.50 17.73
CA VAL A 211 10.04 2.57 18.75
C VAL A 211 8.68 3.26 18.65
N GLY A 212 8.24 3.59 17.43
CA GLY A 212 6.93 4.19 17.11
C GLY A 212 6.12 3.30 16.16
N LEU A 213 4.93 3.76 15.77
CA LEU A 213 4.01 3.07 14.85
C LEU A 213 3.79 1.60 15.26
N LYS A 214 3.52 1.38 16.54
CA LYS A 214 3.51 0.05 17.15
C LYS A 214 2.51 -0.91 16.52
N SER A 215 1.34 -0.41 16.13
CA SER A 215 0.29 -1.19 15.46
C SER A 215 0.38 -1.21 13.94
N GLN A 216 1.46 -0.70 13.37
CA GLN A 216 1.78 -0.95 11.96
C GLN A 216 2.50 -2.28 11.83
N ASP A 217 1.94 -3.23 11.11
CA ASP A 217 2.47 -4.59 10.94
C ASP A 217 3.63 -4.62 9.93
N THR A 218 4.73 -4.02 10.26
CA THR A 218 5.93 -4.01 9.40
C THR A 218 6.59 -5.38 9.40
N ALA A 219 6.84 -5.96 8.22
CA ALA A 219 7.40 -7.31 8.05
C ALA A 219 8.73 -7.35 7.31
N GLU A 220 9.40 -8.48 7.45
CA GLU A 220 10.39 -8.99 6.50
C GLU A 220 9.73 -10.05 5.63
N LEU A 221 10.05 -10.04 4.34
CA LEU A 221 9.55 -10.99 3.35
C LEU A 221 10.72 -11.77 2.78
N SER A 222 10.59 -13.08 2.67
CA SER A 222 11.58 -13.96 2.06
C SER A 222 10.96 -14.79 0.93
N PHE A 223 11.71 -14.96 -0.13
CA PHE A 223 11.33 -15.69 -1.34
C PHE A 223 12.39 -16.73 -1.64
N GLU A 224 12.01 -18.01 -1.60
CA GLU A 224 12.86 -19.16 -1.88
C GLU A 224 12.22 -20.01 -2.99
N ASP A 225 12.71 -19.85 -4.20
CA ASP A 225 12.16 -20.47 -5.42
C ASP A 225 10.64 -20.26 -5.55
N THR A 226 10.14 -19.09 -5.09
CA THR A 226 8.72 -18.77 -5.11
C THR A 226 8.22 -18.65 -6.54
N ARG A 227 7.29 -19.53 -6.93
CA ARG A 227 6.70 -19.51 -8.27
C ARG A 227 5.57 -18.48 -8.32
N VAL A 228 5.73 -17.47 -9.17
CA VAL A 228 4.75 -16.43 -9.45
C VAL A 228 4.27 -16.59 -10.89
N PRO A 229 2.96 -16.81 -11.13
CA PRO A 229 2.41 -16.95 -12.47
C PRO A 229 2.71 -15.74 -13.34
N LYS A 230 2.94 -15.97 -14.63
CA LYS A 230 3.23 -14.89 -15.60
C LYS A 230 2.10 -13.85 -15.69
N GLU A 231 0.86 -14.25 -15.43
CA GLU A 231 -0.33 -13.39 -15.37
C GLU A 231 -0.27 -12.38 -14.22
N ASN A 232 0.61 -12.62 -13.25
CA ASN A 232 0.83 -11.72 -12.10
C ASN A 232 1.95 -10.69 -12.36
N LEU A 233 2.47 -10.59 -13.60
CA LEU A 233 3.31 -9.46 -14.00
C LEU A 233 2.41 -8.20 -14.08
N LEU A 234 2.73 -7.18 -13.28
CA LEU A 234 2.02 -5.91 -13.33
C LEU A 234 2.61 -5.02 -14.44
N GLY A 235 1.80 -4.72 -15.44
CA GLY A 235 2.23 -3.95 -16.61
C GLY A 235 3.22 -4.69 -17.49
N GLU A 236 4.33 -4.03 -17.84
CA GLU A 236 5.35 -4.56 -18.75
C GLU A 236 6.62 -4.98 -18.00
N GLU A 237 7.26 -6.05 -18.49
CA GLU A 237 8.54 -6.50 -17.96
C GLU A 237 9.64 -5.44 -18.17
N GLY A 238 10.38 -5.15 -17.11
CA GLY A 238 11.43 -4.13 -17.14
C GLY A 238 10.97 -2.69 -16.94
N ALA A 239 9.66 -2.45 -16.82
CA ALA A 239 9.09 -1.09 -16.74
C ALA A 239 8.91 -0.55 -15.31
N ALA A 240 9.11 -1.38 -14.27
CA ALA A 240 8.77 -1.00 -12.89
C ALA A 240 9.48 0.28 -12.42
N PHE A 241 10.71 0.52 -12.82
CA PHE A 241 11.42 1.73 -12.41
C PHE A 241 10.74 3.01 -12.92
N GLY A 242 10.13 2.95 -14.10
CA GLY A 242 9.29 4.01 -14.66
C GLY A 242 8.02 4.21 -13.83
N TYR A 243 7.36 3.12 -13.43
CA TYR A 243 6.16 3.15 -12.61
C TYR A 243 6.42 3.77 -11.25
N LEU A 244 7.48 3.35 -10.55
CA LEU A 244 7.90 3.93 -9.28
C LEU A 244 8.13 5.45 -9.39
N ARG A 245 8.82 5.89 -10.44
CA ARG A 245 9.07 7.32 -10.66
C ARG A 245 7.79 8.12 -10.88
N THR A 246 6.78 7.53 -11.52
CA THR A 246 5.49 8.18 -11.77
C THR A 246 4.69 8.40 -10.48
N ASN A 247 4.73 7.43 -9.56
CA ASN A 247 3.94 7.52 -8.31
C ASN A 247 4.69 8.21 -7.16
N LEU A 248 6.00 8.33 -7.23
CA LEU A 248 6.85 8.81 -6.14
C LEU A 248 6.47 10.22 -5.62
N ALA A 249 5.93 11.10 -6.47
CA ALA A 249 5.49 12.43 -6.07
C ALA A 249 4.29 12.33 -5.10
N GLN A 250 3.32 11.47 -5.38
CA GLN A 250 2.16 11.20 -4.52
C GLN A 250 2.59 10.54 -3.21
N GLU A 251 3.49 9.56 -3.25
CA GLU A 251 4.00 8.88 -2.07
C GLU A 251 4.69 9.86 -1.09
N ARG A 252 5.48 10.79 -1.62
CA ARG A 252 6.11 11.85 -0.82
C ARG A 252 5.10 12.84 -0.25
N LEU A 253 4.07 13.20 -1.03
CA LEU A 253 2.98 14.06 -0.56
C LEU A 253 2.21 13.40 0.58
N SER A 254 1.93 12.10 0.47
CA SER A 254 1.26 11.30 1.50
C SER A 254 2.01 11.39 2.85
N ILE A 255 3.32 11.16 2.83
CA ILE A 255 4.14 11.26 4.03
C ILE A 255 4.17 12.69 4.58
N ALA A 256 4.26 13.70 3.72
CA ALA A 256 4.28 15.10 4.14
C ALA A 256 2.95 15.51 4.82
N VAL A 257 1.82 15.11 4.26
CA VAL A 257 0.48 15.34 4.85
C VAL A 257 0.35 14.61 6.19
N GLY A 258 0.75 13.34 6.26
CA GLY A 258 0.75 12.57 7.50
C GLY A 258 1.60 13.23 8.59
N SER A 259 2.80 13.69 8.25
CA SER A 259 3.73 14.32 9.20
C SER A 259 3.27 15.69 9.73
N ILE A 260 2.42 16.41 8.98
CA ILE A 260 1.88 17.70 9.44
C ILE A 260 0.59 17.49 10.23
N ALA A 261 -0.15 16.43 9.94
CA ALA A 261 -1.41 16.11 10.60
C ALA A 261 -1.22 15.57 12.03
N THR A 262 -0.10 14.89 12.29
CA THR A 262 0.30 14.35 13.62
C THR A 262 1.10 15.36 14.41
#